data_daadd610a5ab950d11cf9765b1603658
#
_entry.id   daadd610a5ab950d11cf9765b1603658
#
_cell.length_a   1.000
_cell.length_b   1.000
_cell.length_c   1.000
_cell.angle_alpha   90.00
_cell.angle_beta   90.00
_cell.angle_gamma   90.00
#
_symmetry.space_group_name_H-M   'P 1'
#
loop_
_entity.id
_entity.type
_entity.pdbx_description
1 polymer ?
#
loop_
_entity_poly.entity_id
_entity_poly.type
_entity_poly.pdbx_seq_one_letter_code
_entity_poly.pdbx_strand_id
1 'polypeptide(L)'
;MSEITFRDATLADVDYIARNMRPADREELEACHGRWTNVPVILMNAIVRSTQCWAGEADGLPIMLFGVVPISLLGEHGPVGSPWLLGTPEIDHHAVAMVKQGREFVARMHEEYAYLLNYVDARNDRSRRWLRRVGFVVYPPVPYGEKGLPFHRFDRSVSHV
;
A
#
# COMPACT_ATOMS: atom_id res chain seq x y z
N MET A 1 -16.39 18.62 -2.92
CA MET A 1 -15.51 17.44 -2.79
C MET A 1 -14.86 17.50 -1.41
N SER A 2 -15.07 16.46 -0.63
CA SER A 2 -14.53 16.38 0.73
C SER A 2 -13.01 16.30 0.74
N GLU A 3 -12.40 16.91 1.71
CA GLU A 3 -10.96 16.82 1.94
C GLU A 3 -10.63 15.48 2.61
N ILE A 4 -9.50 14.86 2.22
CA ILE A 4 -9.01 13.68 2.92
C ILE A 4 -8.27 14.11 4.18
N THR A 5 -8.62 13.53 5.31
CA THR A 5 -7.90 13.65 6.57
C THR A 5 -7.21 12.33 6.91
N PHE A 6 -6.14 12.39 7.69
CA PHE A 6 -5.35 11.22 8.05
C PHE A 6 -5.21 11.09 9.56
N ARG A 7 -5.25 9.86 10.04
CA ARG A 7 -5.05 9.49 11.44
C ARG A 7 -4.38 8.11 11.53
N ASP A 8 -4.00 7.73 12.74
CA ASP A 8 -3.53 6.37 12.96
C ASP A 8 -4.64 5.36 12.67
N ALA A 9 -4.27 4.24 12.02
CA ALA A 9 -5.20 3.15 11.76
C ALA A 9 -5.52 2.37 13.02
N THR A 10 -6.73 1.85 13.08
CA THR A 10 -7.18 0.96 14.16
C THR A 10 -7.80 -0.31 13.58
N LEU A 11 -7.92 -1.36 14.38
CA LEU A 11 -8.59 -2.59 13.94
C LEU A 11 -10.08 -2.37 13.62
N ALA A 12 -10.68 -1.32 14.16
CA ALA A 12 -12.07 -0.95 13.85
C ALA A 12 -12.28 -0.55 12.37
N ASP A 13 -11.22 -0.12 11.69
CA ASP A 13 -11.30 0.27 10.27
C ASP A 13 -11.40 -0.91 9.32
N VAL A 14 -11.01 -2.10 9.76
CA VAL A 14 -10.90 -3.32 8.93
C VAL A 14 -12.23 -3.70 8.30
N ASP A 15 -13.29 -3.71 9.07
CA ASP A 15 -14.61 -4.17 8.60
C ASP A 15 -15.12 -3.33 7.43
N TYR A 16 -15.06 -2.02 7.57
CA TYR A 16 -15.52 -1.10 6.52
C TYR A 16 -14.68 -1.23 5.24
N ILE A 17 -13.36 -1.21 5.36
CA ILE A 17 -12.45 -1.34 4.21
C ILE A 17 -12.62 -2.71 3.53
N ALA A 18 -12.73 -3.81 4.30
CA ALA A 18 -12.91 -5.15 3.74
C ALA A 18 -14.21 -5.29 2.95
N ARG A 19 -15.31 -4.72 3.46
CA ARG A 19 -16.61 -4.78 2.79
C ARG A 19 -16.70 -3.90 1.55
N ASN A 20 -15.97 -2.79 1.53
CA ASN A 20 -16.04 -1.77 0.47
C ASN A 20 -14.77 -1.69 -0.37
N MET A 21 -13.92 -2.72 -0.32
CA MET A 21 -12.65 -2.73 -1.04
C MET A 21 -12.84 -2.59 -2.54
N ARG A 22 -12.03 -1.73 -3.17
CA ARG A 22 -12.06 -1.57 -4.62
C ARG A 22 -11.65 -2.88 -5.33
N PRO A 23 -12.26 -3.17 -6.49
CA PRO A 23 -12.02 -4.43 -7.21
C PRO A 23 -10.55 -4.73 -7.49
N ALA A 24 -9.76 -3.73 -7.91
CA ALA A 24 -8.35 -3.92 -8.21
C ALA A 24 -7.53 -4.40 -7.01
N ASP A 25 -7.82 -3.90 -5.81
CA ASP A 25 -7.14 -4.33 -4.58
C ASP A 25 -7.55 -5.76 -4.20
N ARG A 26 -8.82 -6.10 -4.34
CA ARG A 26 -9.32 -7.45 -4.08
C ARG A 26 -8.71 -8.47 -5.04
N GLU A 27 -8.64 -8.15 -6.32
CA GLU A 27 -8.02 -9.00 -7.34
C GLU A 27 -6.53 -9.22 -7.04
N GLU A 28 -5.83 -8.18 -6.59
CA GLU A 28 -4.42 -8.26 -6.21
C GLU A 28 -4.20 -9.18 -5.00
N LEU A 29 -5.03 -9.07 -3.97
CA LEU A 29 -4.99 -9.97 -2.81
C LEU A 29 -5.28 -11.42 -3.21
N GLU A 30 -6.26 -11.65 -4.07
CA GLU A 30 -6.59 -12.99 -4.59
C GLU A 30 -5.44 -13.56 -5.44
N ALA A 31 -4.77 -12.74 -6.22
CA ALA A 31 -3.60 -13.16 -6.99
C ALA A 31 -2.42 -13.55 -6.09
N CYS A 32 -2.23 -12.84 -4.96
CA CYS A 32 -1.17 -13.13 -4.00
C CYS A 32 -1.45 -14.36 -3.13
N HIS A 33 -2.69 -14.51 -2.65
CA HIS A 33 -3.06 -15.49 -1.61
C HIS A 33 -3.86 -16.70 -2.14
N GLY A 34 -4.40 -16.62 -3.37
CA GLY A 34 -5.21 -17.66 -3.97
C GLY A 34 -6.43 -18.03 -3.12
N ARG A 35 -6.66 -19.32 -2.90
CA ARG A 35 -7.77 -19.84 -2.08
C ARG A 35 -7.71 -19.45 -0.60
N TRP A 36 -6.56 -18.98 -0.13
CA TRP A 36 -6.35 -18.55 1.26
C TRP A 36 -6.72 -17.09 1.48
N THR A 37 -7.30 -16.41 0.49
CA THR A 37 -7.69 -15.01 0.58
C THR A 37 -8.78 -14.81 1.61
N ASN A 38 -8.44 -14.13 2.69
CA ASN A 38 -9.36 -13.66 3.72
C ASN A 38 -9.05 -12.19 3.99
N VAL A 39 -9.80 -11.30 3.36
CA VAL A 39 -9.49 -9.85 3.37
C VAL A 39 -9.43 -9.27 4.78
N PRO A 40 -10.40 -9.53 5.70
CA PRO A 40 -10.30 -9.01 7.06
C PRO A 40 -9.04 -9.47 7.80
N VAL A 41 -8.67 -10.74 7.67
CA VAL A 41 -7.46 -11.30 8.31
C VAL A 41 -6.19 -10.70 7.73
N ILE A 42 -6.13 -10.53 6.41
CA ILE A 42 -4.99 -9.90 5.73
C ILE A 42 -4.81 -8.47 6.22
N LEU A 43 -5.89 -7.69 6.29
CA LEU A 43 -5.87 -6.31 6.80
C LEU A 43 -5.44 -6.23 8.26
N MET A 44 -6.01 -7.07 9.12
CA MET A 44 -5.62 -7.12 10.54
C MET A 44 -4.13 -7.44 10.70
N ASN A 45 -3.63 -8.42 9.98
CA ASN A 45 -2.22 -8.79 10.01
C ASN A 45 -1.33 -7.65 9.49
N ALA A 46 -1.73 -6.97 8.43
CA ALA A 46 -0.99 -5.83 7.91
C ALA A 46 -0.90 -4.70 8.93
N ILE A 47 -2.00 -4.35 9.61
CA ILE A 47 -2.02 -3.34 10.66
C ILE A 47 -1.10 -3.73 11.82
N VAL A 48 -1.26 -4.95 12.34
CA VAL A 48 -0.50 -5.43 13.52
C VAL A 48 1.00 -5.52 13.23
N ARG A 49 1.38 -5.92 12.02
CA ARG A 49 2.79 -6.05 11.63
C ARG A 49 3.45 -4.75 11.18
N SER A 50 2.65 -3.73 10.84
CA SER A 50 3.18 -2.44 10.40
C SER A 50 3.81 -1.68 11.57
N THR A 51 4.95 -1.06 11.34
CA THR A 51 5.59 -0.15 12.30
C THR A 51 5.01 1.27 12.23
N GLN A 52 4.48 1.62 11.06
CA GLN A 52 3.72 2.84 10.82
C GLN A 52 2.46 2.45 10.03
N CYS A 53 1.29 2.88 10.46
CA CYS A 53 0.03 2.54 9.81
C CYS A 53 -1.01 3.64 10.00
N TRP A 54 -1.63 4.06 8.90
CA TRP A 54 -2.59 5.16 8.88
C TRP A 54 -3.89 4.79 8.16
N ALA A 55 -4.94 5.50 8.52
CA ALA A 55 -6.20 5.54 7.80
C ALA A 55 -6.39 6.91 7.17
N GLY A 56 -6.82 6.92 5.91
CA GLY A 56 -7.32 8.13 5.25
C GLY A 56 -8.84 8.14 5.28
N GLU A 57 -9.42 9.27 5.65
CA GLU A 57 -10.87 9.45 5.77
C GLU A 57 -11.40 10.53 4.84
N ALA A 58 -12.58 10.32 4.30
CA ALA A 58 -13.37 11.32 3.61
C ALA A 58 -14.81 11.24 4.11
N ASP A 59 -15.41 12.37 4.43
CA ASP A 59 -16.78 12.45 4.98
C ASP A 59 -17.01 11.55 6.22
N GLY A 60 -15.99 11.43 7.08
CA GLY A 60 -16.08 10.63 8.31
C GLY A 60 -16.00 9.10 8.11
N LEU A 61 -15.71 8.64 6.89
CA LEU A 61 -15.56 7.23 6.57
C LEU A 61 -14.12 6.90 6.18
N PRO A 62 -13.56 5.76 6.64
CA PRO A 62 -12.24 5.33 6.20
C PRO A 62 -12.32 4.93 4.72
N ILE A 63 -11.52 5.58 3.88
CA ILE A 63 -11.46 5.25 2.46
C ILE A 63 -10.22 4.46 2.09
N MET A 64 -9.21 4.45 2.96
CA MET A 64 -7.98 3.69 2.76
C MET A 64 -7.31 3.35 4.08
N LEU A 65 -6.57 2.24 4.07
CA LEU A 65 -5.57 1.87 5.07
C LEU A 65 -4.24 1.71 4.36
N PHE A 66 -3.17 2.20 4.96
CA PHE A 66 -1.84 2.07 4.40
C PHE A 66 -0.78 2.12 5.49
N GLY A 67 0.38 1.56 5.21
CA GLY A 67 1.45 1.52 6.18
C GLY A 67 2.69 0.85 5.62
N VAL A 68 3.60 0.46 6.51
CA VAL A 68 4.85 -0.21 6.17
C VAL A 68 5.12 -1.35 7.15
N VAL A 69 5.35 -2.53 6.58
CA VAL A 69 5.69 -3.76 7.33
C VAL A 69 7.21 -3.99 7.21
N PRO A 70 7.93 -4.27 8.31
CA PRO A 70 9.35 -4.59 8.22
C PRO A 70 9.59 -5.90 7.48
N ILE A 71 10.52 -5.90 6.50
CA ILE A 71 10.99 -7.10 5.81
C ILE A 71 12.31 -7.58 6.43
N SER A 72 13.26 -6.67 6.61
CA SER A 72 14.57 -6.96 7.15
C SER A 72 15.10 -5.76 7.92
N LEU A 73 15.72 -6.03 9.08
CA LEU A 73 16.43 -5.00 9.86
C LEU A 73 17.89 -4.86 9.42
N LEU A 74 18.40 -5.82 8.64
CA LEU A 74 19.81 -5.95 8.25
C LEU A 74 19.99 -5.92 6.73
N GLY A 75 19.29 -5.02 6.04
CA GLY A 75 19.55 -4.79 4.62
C GLY A 75 20.95 -4.23 4.37
N GLU A 76 21.48 -4.38 3.16
CA GLU A 76 22.83 -3.93 2.78
C GLU A 76 23.10 -2.46 3.12
N HIS A 77 22.06 -1.63 3.05
CA HIS A 77 22.15 -0.19 3.32
C HIS A 77 21.26 0.26 4.49
N GLY A 78 20.76 -0.67 5.30
CA GLY A 78 19.91 -0.41 6.45
C GLY A 78 18.57 -1.15 6.41
N PRO A 79 17.61 -0.80 7.29
CA PRO A 79 16.33 -1.47 7.37
C PRO A 79 15.52 -1.41 6.07
N VAL A 80 14.85 -2.51 5.74
CA VAL A 80 13.98 -2.64 4.57
C VAL A 80 12.52 -2.79 5.01
N GLY A 81 11.64 -1.95 4.47
CA GLY A 81 10.21 -1.98 4.72
C GLY A 81 9.39 -2.28 3.46
N SER A 82 8.25 -2.92 3.64
CA SER A 82 7.28 -3.18 2.59
C SER A 82 6.08 -2.23 2.74
N PRO A 83 5.98 -1.18 1.92
CA PRO A 83 4.83 -0.28 1.95
C PRO A 83 3.61 -0.96 1.32
N TRP A 84 2.43 -0.71 1.88
CA TRP A 84 1.17 -1.25 1.38
C TRP A 84 0.04 -0.22 1.48
N LEU A 85 -0.93 -0.34 0.59
CA LEU A 85 -2.15 0.48 0.59
C LEU A 85 -3.30 -0.35 0.03
N LEU A 86 -4.41 -0.37 0.77
CA LEU A 86 -5.66 -1.02 0.38
C LEU A 86 -6.83 -0.05 0.69
N GLY A 87 -7.80 0.02 -0.19
CA GLY A 87 -8.87 0.97 0.02
C GLY A 87 -10.14 0.75 -0.79
N THR A 88 -11.01 1.74 -0.72
CA THR A 88 -12.32 1.77 -1.38
C THR A 88 -12.24 2.50 -2.72
N PRO A 89 -13.25 2.37 -3.60
CA PRO A 89 -13.31 3.14 -4.86
C PRO A 89 -13.27 4.66 -4.68
N GLU A 90 -13.61 5.17 -3.50
CA GLU A 90 -13.57 6.60 -3.18
C GLU A 90 -12.18 7.22 -3.36
N ILE A 91 -11.10 6.44 -3.17
CA ILE A 91 -9.73 6.90 -3.42
C ILE A 91 -9.57 7.53 -4.81
N ASP A 92 -10.27 6.99 -5.79
CA ASP A 92 -10.13 7.41 -7.19
C ASP A 92 -10.62 8.84 -7.45
N HIS A 93 -11.43 9.38 -6.56
CA HIS A 93 -11.89 10.77 -6.62
C HIS A 93 -10.89 11.78 -6.05
N HIS A 94 -9.79 11.30 -5.45
CA HIS A 94 -8.81 12.12 -4.74
C HIS A 94 -7.39 12.02 -5.31
N ALA A 95 -7.26 11.81 -6.62
CA ALA A 95 -5.98 11.49 -7.28
C ALA A 95 -4.86 12.52 -7.01
N VAL A 96 -5.16 13.81 -7.00
CA VAL A 96 -4.17 14.88 -6.74
C VAL A 96 -3.69 14.84 -5.30
N ALA A 97 -4.62 14.72 -4.35
CA ALA A 97 -4.30 14.61 -2.93
C ALA A 97 -3.46 13.35 -2.66
N MET A 98 -3.78 12.24 -3.32
CA MET A 98 -3.06 10.97 -3.21
C MET A 98 -1.58 11.08 -3.64
N VAL A 99 -1.27 11.88 -4.65
CA VAL A 99 0.13 12.09 -5.05
C VAL A 99 0.86 12.96 -4.02
N LYS A 100 0.27 14.08 -3.64
CA LYS A 100 0.87 15.02 -2.68
C LYS A 100 1.12 14.34 -1.33
N GLN A 101 0.07 13.77 -0.74
CA GLN A 101 0.14 13.10 0.55
C GLN A 101 0.98 11.83 0.50
N GLY A 102 0.92 11.08 -0.61
CA GLY A 102 1.75 9.90 -0.80
C GLY A 102 3.23 10.18 -0.68
N ARG A 103 3.70 11.29 -1.24
CA ARG A 103 5.11 11.73 -1.11
C ARG A 103 5.48 12.02 0.35
N GLU A 104 4.60 12.68 1.08
CA GLU A 104 4.83 12.99 2.50
C GLU A 104 4.90 11.73 3.36
N PHE A 105 3.98 10.77 3.15
CA PHE A 105 3.98 9.51 3.89
C PHE A 105 5.17 8.61 3.53
N VAL A 106 5.58 8.57 2.28
CA VAL A 106 6.81 7.86 1.86
C VAL A 106 8.04 8.47 2.55
N ALA A 107 8.11 9.78 2.66
CA ALA A 107 9.19 10.45 3.41
C ALA A 107 9.19 10.04 4.89
N ARG A 108 8.02 9.94 5.53
CA ARG A 108 7.91 9.43 6.91
C ARG A 108 8.37 7.97 7.03
N MET A 109 8.01 7.10 6.09
CA MET A 109 8.48 5.72 6.07
C MET A 109 10.00 5.66 5.98
N HIS A 110 10.63 6.57 5.22
CA HIS A 110 12.08 6.65 5.10
C HIS A 110 12.80 7.19 6.35
N GLU A 111 12.11 7.74 7.32
CA GLU A 111 12.70 8.04 8.63
C GLU A 111 13.12 6.76 9.36
N GLU A 112 12.46 5.64 9.08
CA GLU A 112 12.71 4.34 9.70
C GLU A 112 13.39 3.34 8.75
N TYR A 113 13.10 3.40 7.45
CA TYR A 113 13.56 2.44 6.45
C TYR A 113 14.47 3.09 5.41
N ALA A 114 15.66 2.56 5.24
CA ALA A 114 16.59 2.98 4.19
C ALA A 114 16.08 2.60 2.79
N TYR A 115 15.30 1.51 2.71
CA TYR A 115 14.81 0.94 1.46
C TYR A 115 13.35 0.48 1.61
N LEU A 116 12.54 0.83 0.63
CA LEU A 116 11.14 0.41 0.54
C LEU A 116 10.94 -0.46 -0.71
N LEU A 117 10.30 -1.61 -0.56
CA LEU A 117 10.12 -2.60 -1.61
C LEU A 117 8.78 -3.30 -1.48
N ASN A 118 8.02 -3.40 -2.56
CA ASN A 118 6.85 -4.27 -2.66
C ASN A 118 6.54 -4.60 -4.13
N TYR A 119 5.42 -5.25 -4.37
CA TYR A 119 4.96 -5.67 -5.69
C TYR A 119 3.54 -5.17 -5.95
N VAL A 120 3.25 -4.82 -7.19
CA VAL A 120 1.93 -4.38 -7.63
C VAL A 120 1.47 -5.23 -8.81
N ASP A 121 0.21 -5.65 -8.80
CA ASP A 121 -0.40 -6.45 -9.88
C ASP A 121 -0.27 -5.72 -11.22
N ALA A 122 0.19 -6.43 -12.26
CA ALA A 122 0.37 -5.85 -13.59
C ALA A 122 -0.93 -5.31 -14.20
N ARG A 123 -2.07 -5.80 -13.77
CA ARG A 123 -3.40 -5.33 -14.19
C ARG A 123 -3.79 -3.98 -13.56
N ASN A 124 -3.15 -3.60 -12.45
CA ASN A 124 -3.46 -2.38 -11.71
C ASN A 124 -2.70 -1.17 -12.26
N ASP A 125 -3.06 -0.72 -13.46
CA ASP A 125 -2.42 0.41 -14.16
C ASP A 125 -2.46 1.70 -13.37
N ARG A 126 -3.56 1.95 -12.66
CA ARG A 126 -3.76 3.16 -11.86
C ARG A 126 -2.74 3.23 -10.72
N SER A 127 -2.59 2.16 -9.97
CA SER A 127 -1.59 2.08 -8.88
C SER A 127 -0.16 2.17 -9.42
N ARG A 128 0.16 1.55 -10.55
CA ARG A 128 1.49 1.65 -11.15
C ARG A 128 1.85 3.09 -11.55
N ARG A 129 0.92 3.82 -12.16
CA ARG A 129 1.11 5.24 -12.49
C ARG A 129 1.27 6.11 -11.25
N TRP A 130 0.46 5.87 -10.24
CA TRP A 130 0.53 6.57 -8.96
C TRP A 130 1.88 6.34 -8.27
N LEU A 131 2.35 5.09 -8.18
CA LEU A 131 3.64 4.74 -7.58
C LEU A 131 4.79 5.51 -8.22
N ARG A 132 4.81 5.62 -9.56
CA ARG A 132 5.83 6.43 -10.27
C ARG A 132 5.75 7.91 -9.90
N ARG A 133 4.56 8.47 -9.79
CA ARG A 133 4.36 9.88 -9.41
C ARG A 133 4.77 10.16 -7.96
N VAL A 134 4.66 9.19 -7.10
CA VAL A 134 5.08 9.27 -5.69
C VAL A 134 6.60 9.10 -5.54
N GLY A 135 7.28 8.61 -6.56
CA GLY A 135 8.75 8.54 -6.62
C GLY A 135 9.34 7.13 -6.59
N PHE A 136 8.52 6.10 -6.71
CA PHE A 136 9.03 4.72 -6.84
C PHE A 136 9.52 4.41 -8.26
N VAL A 137 10.54 3.58 -8.34
CA VAL A 137 10.92 2.90 -9.58
C VAL A 137 10.03 1.66 -9.71
N VAL A 138 9.43 1.47 -10.87
CA VAL A 138 8.57 0.31 -11.18
C VAL A 138 9.26 -0.50 -12.27
N TYR A 139 9.59 -1.76 -11.96
CA TYR A 139 10.37 -2.66 -12.83
C TYR A 139 9.45 -3.47 -13.77
N PRO A 140 10.03 -4.14 -14.78
CA PRO A 140 9.27 -5.07 -15.63
C PRO A 140 8.56 -6.16 -14.83
N PRO A 141 7.43 -6.72 -15.33
CA PRO A 141 6.66 -7.70 -14.59
C PRO A 141 7.39 -9.04 -14.47
N VAL A 142 7.18 -9.70 -13.33
CA VAL A 142 7.69 -11.05 -13.02
C VAL A 142 6.56 -11.89 -12.42
N PRO A 143 6.62 -13.23 -12.52
CA PRO A 143 5.69 -14.09 -11.79
C PRO A 143 5.80 -13.88 -10.28
N TYR A 144 4.65 -13.72 -9.60
CA TYR A 144 4.62 -13.45 -8.16
C TYR A 144 3.33 -13.98 -7.52
N GLY A 145 3.41 -14.29 -6.22
CA GLY A 145 2.27 -14.74 -5.43
C GLY A 145 1.88 -16.18 -5.70
N GLU A 146 0.83 -16.64 -5.04
CA GLU A 146 0.35 -18.03 -5.07
C GLU A 146 0.02 -18.51 -6.50
N LYS A 147 -0.56 -17.64 -7.32
CA LYS A 147 -0.96 -17.98 -8.70
C LYS A 147 0.14 -17.76 -9.74
N GLY A 148 1.29 -17.17 -9.37
CA GLY A 148 2.36 -16.85 -10.30
C GLY A 148 1.96 -15.84 -11.39
N LEU A 149 0.97 -14.99 -11.14
CA LEU A 149 0.54 -13.94 -12.07
C LEU A 149 1.59 -12.84 -12.17
N PRO A 150 1.60 -12.05 -13.27
CA PRO A 150 2.59 -10.99 -13.45
C PRO A 150 2.35 -9.84 -12.47
N PHE A 151 3.40 -9.49 -11.72
CA PHE A 151 3.47 -8.35 -10.84
C PHE A 151 4.71 -7.51 -11.16
N HIS A 152 4.61 -6.22 -10.97
CA HIS A 152 5.74 -5.31 -11.04
C HIS A 152 6.32 -5.08 -9.66
N ARG A 153 7.59 -5.41 -9.46
CA ARG A 153 8.34 -4.93 -8.31
C ARG A 153 8.43 -3.41 -8.39
N PHE A 154 8.28 -2.75 -7.25
CA PHE A 154 8.58 -1.34 -7.11
C PHE A 154 9.42 -1.10 -5.87
N ASP A 155 10.33 -0.13 -5.95
CA ASP A 155 11.21 0.20 -4.84
C ASP A 155 11.62 1.67 -4.82
N ARG A 156 12.13 2.09 -3.67
CA ARG A 156 12.71 3.41 -3.46
C ARG A 156 13.76 3.34 -2.36
N SER A 157 14.89 4.01 -2.57
CA SER A 157 15.93 4.15 -1.55
C SER A 157 16.07 5.61 -1.11
N VAL A 158 16.59 5.84 0.11
CA VAL A 158 16.85 7.19 0.65
C VAL A 158 17.88 7.95 -0.20
N SER A 159 18.81 7.24 -0.83
CA SER A 159 19.88 7.84 -1.66
C SER A 159 19.40 8.44 -2.98
N HIS A 160 18.13 8.34 -3.31
CA HIS A 160 17.51 8.96 -4.48
C HIS A 160 16.76 10.26 -4.16
N VAL A 161 17.12 10.89 -3.06
CA VAL A 161 16.61 12.22 -2.68
C VAL A 161 17.46 13.31 -3.35
#